data_c5ad7a5b3e90c7d68d393b285d2a916d
#
_entry.id   c5ad7a5b3e90c7d68d393b285d2a916d
#
_cell.length_a   1.000
_cell.length_b   1.000
_cell.length_c   1.000
_cell.angle_alpha   90.00
_cell.angle_beta   90.00
_cell.angle_gamma   90.00
#
_symmetry.space_group_name_H-M   'P 1'
#
loop_
_entity.id
_entity.type
_entity.pdbx_description
1 polymer ?
#
loop_
_entity_poly.entity_id
_entity_poly.type
_entity_poly.pdbx_seq_one_letter_code
_entity_poly.pdbx_strand_id
1 'polypeptide(L)'
;EIKNDIQVIHTLGLSHIIATDLNTMISVVGEVNDNQEELEQKLDEYKKYVRNEDMDTYNSLVSNYNTMKYELGNIMAYSALGKKEEAYAIANGVVSNSSTAIQNDIEVLSTHANDTASEARERLASVYVSSLVSNGIVIIISVIMIIVAIYCVMKYVIKPITATNKDIRDIIEGIDNEEGDLTKRVRVISNDEIAD
;
A
#
# COMPACT_ATOMS: atom_id res chain seq x y z
N GLU A 1 -19.06 -3.33 8.60
CA GLU A 1 -20.22 -3.80 7.84
C GLU A 1 -20.67 -5.15 8.36
N ILE A 2 -19.94 -6.25 8.23
CA ILE A 2 -20.28 -7.60 8.75
C ILE A 2 -20.74 -7.56 10.22
N LYS A 3 -20.07 -6.81 11.10
CA LYS A 3 -20.47 -6.66 12.51
C LYS A 3 -21.87 -6.09 12.66
N ASN A 4 -22.24 -5.13 11.83
CA ASN A 4 -23.58 -4.54 11.84
C ASN A 4 -24.62 -5.52 11.35
N ASP A 5 -24.33 -6.27 10.30
CA ASP A 5 -25.26 -7.25 9.73
C ASP A 5 -25.58 -8.35 10.74
N ILE A 6 -24.59 -8.84 11.49
CA ILE A 6 -24.79 -9.78 12.59
C ILE A 6 -25.74 -9.23 13.67
N GLN A 7 -25.60 -7.94 14.01
CA GLN A 7 -26.49 -7.29 14.98
C GLN A 7 -27.91 -7.13 14.45
N VAL A 8 -28.05 -6.79 13.16
CA VAL A 8 -29.36 -6.69 12.51
C VAL A 8 -30.07 -8.05 12.52
N ILE A 9 -29.38 -9.13 12.10
CA ILE A 9 -29.93 -10.48 12.08
C ILE A 9 -30.35 -10.93 13.49
N HIS A 10 -29.55 -10.66 14.53
CA HIS A 10 -29.89 -10.97 15.92
C HIS A 10 -31.16 -10.18 16.34
N THR A 11 -31.22 -8.91 16.03
CA THR A 11 -32.37 -8.03 16.36
C THR A 11 -33.66 -8.50 15.65
N LEU A 12 -33.56 -8.94 14.40
CA LEU A 12 -34.68 -9.52 13.67
C LEU A 12 -35.19 -10.81 14.33
N GLY A 13 -34.29 -11.67 14.83
CA GLY A 13 -34.70 -12.82 15.64
C GLY A 13 -35.51 -12.45 16.87
N LEU A 14 -35.09 -11.42 17.61
CA LEU A 14 -35.86 -10.87 18.73
C LEU A 14 -37.20 -10.26 18.29
N SER A 15 -37.20 -9.56 17.16
CA SER A 15 -38.43 -8.96 16.59
C SER A 15 -39.47 -10.03 16.24
N HIS A 16 -39.04 -11.20 15.75
CA HIS A 16 -39.92 -12.32 15.49
C HIS A 16 -40.58 -12.85 16.79
N ILE A 17 -39.84 -12.91 17.92
CA ILE A 17 -40.38 -13.34 19.20
C ILE A 17 -41.47 -12.41 19.72
N ILE A 18 -41.30 -11.10 19.56
CA ILE A 18 -42.26 -10.11 20.05
C ILE A 18 -43.44 -9.86 19.09
N ALA A 19 -43.32 -10.34 17.86
CA ALA A 19 -44.41 -10.24 16.90
C ALA A 19 -45.70 -10.90 17.41
N THR A 20 -46.84 -10.24 17.19
CA THR A 20 -48.14 -10.68 17.70
C THR A 20 -49.04 -11.26 16.62
N ASP A 21 -48.71 -11.07 15.36
CA ASP A 21 -49.46 -11.56 14.22
C ASP A 21 -48.57 -12.29 13.21
N LEU A 22 -49.22 -13.20 12.45
CA LEU A 22 -48.52 -14.09 11.51
C LEU A 22 -47.88 -13.31 10.35
N ASN A 23 -48.50 -12.22 9.86
CA ASN A 23 -47.96 -11.49 8.71
C ASN A 23 -46.65 -10.79 9.09
N THR A 24 -46.56 -10.19 10.28
CA THR A 24 -45.33 -9.65 10.82
C THR A 24 -44.26 -10.73 10.98
N MET A 25 -44.61 -11.92 11.52
CA MET A 25 -43.65 -13.02 11.63
C MET A 25 -43.10 -13.46 10.26
N ILE A 26 -43.96 -13.60 9.26
CA ILE A 26 -43.56 -13.95 7.89
C ILE A 26 -42.63 -12.86 7.28
N SER A 27 -42.95 -11.59 7.48
CA SER A 27 -42.10 -10.47 7.01
C SER A 27 -40.71 -10.56 7.61
N VAL A 28 -40.62 -10.74 8.94
CA VAL A 28 -39.33 -10.86 9.65
C VAL A 28 -38.50 -12.06 9.15
N VAL A 29 -39.14 -13.21 8.85
CA VAL A 29 -38.45 -14.35 8.26
C VAL A 29 -37.82 -13.99 6.91
N GLY A 30 -38.57 -13.27 6.07
CA GLY A 30 -38.04 -12.76 4.78
C GLY A 30 -36.81 -11.89 5.00
N GLU A 31 -36.92 -10.89 5.87
CA GLU A 31 -35.83 -9.95 6.19
C GLU A 31 -34.58 -10.70 6.75
N VAL A 32 -34.77 -11.72 7.58
CA VAL A 32 -33.67 -12.53 8.10
C VAL A 32 -32.98 -13.28 6.96
N ASN A 33 -33.74 -13.90 6.06
CA ASN A 33 -33.17 -14.63 4.94
C ASN A 33 -32.38 -13.72 4.00
N ASP A 34 -32.90 -12.54 3.68
CA ASP A 34 -32.25 -11.56 2.81
C ASP A 34 -30.92 -11.07 3.44
N ASN A 35 -30.95 -10.74 4.74
CA ASN A 35 -29.75 -10.30 5.46
C ASN A 35 -28.72 -11.45 5.62
N GLN A 36 -29.16 -12.70 5.79
CA GLN A 36 -28.26 -13.86 5.83
C GLN A 36 -27.58 -14.09 4.47
N GLU A 37 -28.32 -14.00 3.37
CA GLU A 37 -27.76 -14.15 2.03
C GLU A 37 -26.72 -13.05 1.73
N GLU A 38 -27.02 -11.80 2.07
CA GLU A 38 -26.09 -10.70 1.91
C GLU A 38 -24.82 -10.88 2.75
N LEU A 39 -24.97 -11.30 4.00
CA LEU A 39 -23.85 -11.56 4.90
C LEU A 39 -22.97 -12.71 4.40
N GLU A 40 -23.56 -13.80 3.90
CA GLU A 40 -22.83 -14.94 3.33
C GLU A 40 -21.99 -14.52 2.13
N GLN A 41 -22.53 -13.68 1.25
CA GLN A 41 -21.78 -13.13 0.12
C GLN A 41 -20.60 -12.27 0.59
N LYS A 42 -20.80 -11.41 1.61
CA LYS A 42 -19.75 -10.61 2.20
C LYS A 42 -18.66 -11.46 2.86
N LEU A 43 -19.03 -12.54 3.54
CA LEU A 43 -18.08 -13.47 4.14
C LEU A 43 -17.24 -14.17 3.08
N ASP A 44 -17.87 -14.68 2.02
CA ASP A 44 -17.16 -15.32 0.92
C ASP A 44 -16.22 -14.36 0.17
N GLU A 45 -16.63 -13.11 0.01
CA GLU A 45 -15.77 -12.09 -0.56
C GLU A 45 -14.60 -11.79 0.37
N TYR A 46 -14.85 -11.60 1.66
CA TYR A 46 -13.83 -11.28 2.65
C TYR A 46 -12.79 -12.39 2.77
N LYS A 47 -13.18 -13.66 2.63
CA LYS A 47 -12.28 -14.82 2.64
C LYS A 47 -11.07 -14.66 1.70
N LYS A 48 -11.26 -13.99 0.56
CA LYS A 48 -10.20 -13.79 -0.45
C LYS A 48 -9.06 -12.90 0.05
N TYR A 49 -9.32 -12.12 1.09
CA TYR A 49 -8.37 -11.17 1.69
C TYR A 49 -7.80 -11.64 3.02
N VAL A 50 -8.32 -12.78 3.55
CA VAL A 50 -7.84 -13.36 4.80
C VAL A 50 -6.48 -14.01 4.59
N ARG A 51 -5.51 -13.64 5.41
CA ARG A 51 -4.16 -14.21 5.38
C ARG A 51 -4.18 -15.63 5.91
N ASN A 52 -3.20 -16.45 5.51
CA ASN A 52 -3.11 -17.84 5.98
C ASN A 52 -3.03 -17.95 7.51
N GLU A 53 -2.37 -17.02 8.17
CA GLU A 53 -2.24 -16.96 9.63
C GLU A 53 -3.54 -16.59 10.35
N ASP A 54 -4.47 -15.92 9.67
CA ASP A 54 -5.77 -15.50 10.19
C ASP A 54 -6.90 -16.47 9.82
N MET A 55 -6.60 -17.52 9.06
CA MET A 55 -7.61 -18.43 8.53
C MET A 55 -8.36 -19.20 9.63
N ASP A 56 -7.69 -19.50 10.73
CA ASP A 56 -8.33 -20.18 11.87
C ASP A 56 -9.37 -19.26 12.55
N THR A 57 -9.06 -17.98 12.70
CA THR A 57 -10.00 -16.97 13.23
C THR A 57 -11.18 -16.78 12.27
N TYR A 58 -10.92 -16.73 10.96
CA TYR A 58 -11.99 -16.68 9.96
C TYR A 58 -12.89 -17.92 10.00
N ASN A 59 -12.32 -19.11 10.13
CA ASN A 59 -13.09 -20.34 10.24
C ASN A 59 -13.91 -20.39 11.53
N SER A 60 -13.39 -19.86 12.64
CA SER A 60 -14.13 -19.68 13.89
C SER A 60 -15.33 -18.77 13.68
N LEU A 61 -15.14 -17.62 13.05
CA LEU A 61 -16.21 -16.68 12.69
C LEU A 61 -17.32 -17.37 11.90
N VAL A 62 -16.97 -18.08 10.82
CA VAL A 62 -17.94 -18.79 9.97
C VAL A 62 -18.67 -19.91 10.75
N SER A 63 -17.97 -20.63 11.61
CA SER A 63 -18.57 -21.67 12.47
C SER A 63 -19.59 -21.10 13.45
N ASN A 64 -19.25 -19.99 14.11
CA ASN A 64 -20.14 -19.27 15.02
C ASN A 64 -21.35 -18.69 14.29
N TYR A 65 -21.15 -18.17 13.06
CA TYR A 65 -22.24 -17.71 12.21
C TYR A 65 -23.20 -18.85 11.83
N ASN A 66 -22.69 -20.00 11.43
CA ASN A 66 -23.51 -21.15 11.09
C ASN A 66 -24.34 -21.64 12.30
N THR A 67 -23.74 -21.61 13.50
CA THR A 67 -24.46 -21.91 14.75
C THR A 67 -25.57 -20.89 14.98
N MET A 68 -25.28 -19.60 14.84
CA MET A 68 -26.26 -18.53 14.99
C MET A 68 -27.42 -18.69 13.98
N LYS A 69 -27.10 -18.94 12.70
CA LYS A 69 -28.07 -19.14 11.62
C LYS A 69 -29.03 -20.31 11.92
N TYR A 70 -28.47 -21.43 12.36
CA TYR A 70 -29.27 -22.61 12.74
C TYR A 70 -30.22 -22.30 13.92
N GLU A 71 -29.72 -21.65 14.95
CA GLU A 71 -30.50 -21.34 16.14
C GLU A 71 -31.54 -20.23 15.90
N LEU A 72 -31.32 -19.33 14.97
CA LEU A 72 -32.34 -18.38 14.51
C LEU A 72 -33.54 -19.11 13.86
N GLY A 73 -33.30 -20.18 13.12
CA GLY A 73 -34.37 -21.05 12.62
C GLY A 73 -35.17 -21.66 13.77
N ASN A 74 -34.52 -22.11 14.83
CA ASN A 74 -35.18 -22.63 16.03
C ASN A 74 -36.00 -21.55 16.75
N ILE A 75 -35.45 -20.33 16.88
CA ILE A 75 -36.18 -19.16 17.45
C ILE A 75 -37.48 -18.95 16.69
N MET A 76 -37.42 -18.89 15.36
CA MET A 76 -38.61 -18.65 14.54
C MET A 76 -39.64 -19.77 14.69
N ALA A 77 -39.19 -21.03 14.70
CA ALA A 77 -40.06 -22.18 14.90
C ALA A 77 -40.75 -22.15 16.26
N TYR A 78 -40.01 -21.97 17.38
CA TYR A 78 -40.59 -21.89 18.72
C TYR A 78 -41.53 -20.70 18.88
N SER A 79 -41.14 -19.53 18.36
CA SER A 79 -41.95 -18.31 18.40
C SER A 79 -43.27 -18.49 17.64
N ALA A 80 -43.24 -19.09 16.44
CA ALA A 80 -44.46 -19.40 15.65
C ALA A 80 -45.38 -20.38 16.37
N LEU A 81 -44.85 -21.32 17.16
CA LEU A 81 -45.60 -22.24 17.98
C LEU A 81 -46.13 -21.62 19.28
N GLY A 82 -45.90 -20.32 19.52
CA GLY A 82 -46.27 -19.63 20.74
C GLY A 82 -45.37 -19.91 21.94
N LYS A 83 -44.29 -20.64 21.76
CA LYS A 83 -43.30 -20.99 22.81
C LYS A 83 -42.24 -19.87 22.92
N LYS A 84 -42.72 -18.69 23.32
CA LYS A 84 -41.87 -17.47 23.31
C LYS A 84 -40.76 -17.50 24.35
N GLU A 85 -40.97 -18.20 25.50
CA GLU A 85 -39.96 -18.32 26.55
C GLU A 85 -38.76 -19.16 26.07
N GLU A 86 -39.03 -20.28 25.38
CA GLU A 86 -37.99 -21.12 24.79
C GLU A 86 -37.23 -20.40 23.68
N ALA A 87 -37.98 -19.68 22.78
CA ALA A 87 -37.36 -18.85 21.75
C ALA A 87 -36.45 -17.77 22.36
N TYR A 88 -36.92 -17.11 23.41
CA TYR A 88 -36.15 -16.07 24.11
C TYR A 88 -34.91 -16.63 24.81
N ALA A 89 -35.00 -17.82 25.39
CA ALA A 89 -33.83 -18.49 25.98
C ALA A 89 -32.75 -18.82 24.97
N ILE A 90 -33.11 -19.25 23.76
CA ILE A 90 -32.17 -19.48 22.65
C ILE A 90 -31.54 -18.15 22.19
N ALA A 91 -32.35 -17.10 22.01
CA ALA A 91 -31.87 -15.78 21.58
C ALA A 91 -30.85 -15.18 22.53
N ASN A 92 -31.11 -15.20 23.86
CA ASN A 92 -30.20 -14.68 24.85
C ASN A 92 -29.09 -15.65 25.27
N GLY A 93 -29.21 -16.93 24.93
CA GLY A 93 -28.20 -17.95 25.17
C GLY A 93 -27.24 -18.12 23.98
N VAL A 94 -27.50 -19.13 23.17
CA VAL A 94 -26.59 -19.56 22.11
C VAL A 94 -26.40 -18.48 21.05
N VAL A 95 -27.47 -17.79 20.62
CA VAL A 95 -27.39 -16.77 19.55
C VAL A 95 -26.60 -15.56 20.04
N SER A 96 -26.86 -15.08 21.25
CA SER A 96 -26.09 -13.98 21.84
C SER A 96 -24.61 -14.31 22.01
N ASN A 97 -24.32 -15.53 22.49
CA ASN A 97 -22.92 -16.00 22.64
C ASN A 97 -22.21 -16.11 21.28
N SER A 98 -22.86 -16.69 20.27
CA SER A 98 -22.31 -16.78 18.91
C SER A 98 -22.09 -15.40 18.32
N SER A 99 -23.04 -14.47 18.46
CA SER A 99 -22.90 -13.08 18.03
C SER A 99 -21.70 -12.39 18.67
N THR A 100 -21.48 -12.60 19.97
CA THR A 100 -20.33 -12.05 20.68
C THR A 100 -19.01 -12.66 20.19
N ALA A 101 -18.97 -13.97 19.99
CA ALA A 101 -17.79 -14.66 19.46
C ALA A 101 -17.44 -14.15 18.04
N ILE A 102 -18.42 -14.00 17.16
CA ILE A 102 -18.24 -13.43 15.83
C ILE A 102 -17.66 -12.00 15.90
N GLN A 103 -18.19 -11.17 16.81
CA GLN A 103 -17.69 -9.81 16.98
C GLN A 103 -16.22 -9.76 17.42
N ASN A 104 -15.83 -10.67 18.32
CA ASN A 104 -14.44 -10.81 18.76
C ASN A 104 -13.54 -11.27 17.61
N ASP A 105 -13.97 -12.27 16.83
CA ASP A 105 -13.24 -12.76 15.67
C ASP A 105 -13.04 -11.63 14.63
N ILE A 106 -14.08 -10.83 14.37
CA ILE A 106 -14.00 -9.65 13.48
C ILE A 106 -13.01 -8.62 14.02
N GLU A 107 -12.98 -8.38 15.31
CA GLU A 107 -12.06 -7.41 15.93
C GLU A 107 -10.60 -7.86 15.77
N VAL A 108 -10.31 -9.14 16.00
CA VAL A 108 -8.98 -9.73 15.77
C VAL A 108 -8.56 -9.58 14.31
N LEU A 109 -9.42 -10.00 13.37
CA LEU A 109 -9.16 -9.91 11.94
C LEU A 109 -8.93 -8.46 11.47
N SER A 110 -9.73 -7.53 11.98
CA SER A 110 -9.61 -6.09 11.67
C SER A 110 -8.31 -5.50 12.21
N THR A 111 -7.91 -5.87 13.44
CA THR A 111 -6.67 -5.42 14.05
C THR A 111 -5.47 -5.90 13.23
N HIS A 112 -5.41 -7.17 12.91
CA HIS A 112 -4.33 -7.74 12.08
C HIS A 112 -4.26 -7.12 10.69
N ALA A 113 -5.41 -6.81 10.07
CA ALA A 113 -5.45 -6.13 8.78
C ALA A 113 -4.90 -4.70 8.86
N ASN A 114 -5.25 -3.96 9.94
CA ASN A 114 -4.76 -2.60 10.18
C ASN A 114 -3.26 -2.59 10.47
N ASP A 115 -2.76 -3.52 11.28
CA ASP A 115 -1.34 -3.65 11.60
C ASP A 115 -0.53 -3.92 10.32
N THR A 116 -0.99 -4.86 9.48
CA THR A 116 -0.36 -5.16 8.18
C THR A 116 -0.34 -3.93 7.26
N ALA A 117 -1.44 -3.18 7.21
CA ALA A 117 -1.51 -1.95 6.41
C ALA A 117 -0.55 -0.87 6.94
N SER A 118 -0.41 -0.76 8.26
CA SER A 118 0.54 0.15 8.92
C SER A 118 1.99 -0.22 8.58
N GLU A 119 2.36 -1.49 8.74
CA GLU A 119 3.70 -1.98 8.37
C GLU A 119 4.02 -1.75 6.90
N ALA A 120 3.05 -1.99 6.01
CA ALA A 120 3.23 -1.74 4.57
C ALA A 120 3.49 -0.25 4.28
N ARG A 121 2.80 0.66 4.97
CA ARG A 121 3.02 2.11 4.86
C ARG A 121 4.41 2.52 5.36
N GLU A 122 4.85 1.97 6.50
CA GLU A 122 6.18 2.26 7.05
C GLU A 122 7.29 1.76 6.12
N ARG A 123 7.15 0.56 5.58
CA ARG A 123 8.09 0.02 4.57
C ARG A 123 8.13 0.89 3.32
N LEU A 124 6.99 1.33 2.82
CA LEU A 124 6.91 2.22 1.66
C LEU A 124 7.61 3.57 1.94
N ALA A 125 7.37 4.16 3.11
CA ALA A 125 8.02 5.40 3.52
C ALA A 125 9.55 5.24 3.62
N SER A 126 10.03 4.14 4.19
CA SER A 126 11.46 3.81 4.29
C SER A 126 12.11 3.65 2.90
N VAL A 127 11.46 2.91 1.99
CA VAL A 127 11.94 2.75 0.60
C VAL A 127 11.98 4.09 -0.13
N TYR A 128 10.97 4.93 0.06
CA TYR A 128 10.91 6.26 -0.54
C TYR A 128 12.06 7.16 -0.07
N VAL A 129 12.31 7.23 1.23
CA VAL A 129 13.42 8.00 1.81
C VAL A 129 14.77 7.47 1.32
N SER A 130 14.97 6.15 1.32
CA SER A 130 16.20 5.53 0.82
C SER A 130 16.43 5.84 -0.67
N SER A 131 15.39 5.82 -1.48
CA SER A 131 15.46 6.18 -2.90
C SER A 131 15.83 7.65 -3.10
N LEU A 132 15.26 8.57 -2.32
CA LEU A 132 15.61 9.99 -2.38
C LEU A 132 17.08 10.24 -2.04
N VAL A 133 17.57 9.59 -0.98
CA VAL A 133 18.98 9.71 -0.56
C VAL A 133 19.91 9.16 -1.65
N SER A 134 19.60 7.98 -2.18
CA SER A 134 20.39 7.37 -3.26
C SER A 134 20.43 8.25 -4.52
N ASN A 135 19.28 8.76 -4.96
CA ASN A 135 19.21 9.67 -6.10
C ASN A 135 19.98 10.98 -5.84
N GLY A 136 19.90 11.52 -4.63
CA GLY A 136 20.67 12.69 -4.22
C GLY A 136 22.18 12.50 -4.35
N ILE A 137 22.68 11.35 -3.91
CA ILE A 137 24.10 10.98 -4.03
C ILE A 137 24.52 10.90 -5.49
N VAL A 138 23.72 10.25 -6.34
CA VAL A 138 23.99 10.13 -7.80
C VAL A 138 24.07 11.50 -8.45
N ILE A 139 23.16 12.41 -8.12
CA ILE A 139 23.17 13.79 -8.65
C ILE A 139 24.46 14.52 -8.23
N ILE A 140 24.87 14.43 -6.97
CA ILE A 140 26.10 15.07 -6.47
C ILE A 140 27.33 14.54 -7.22
N ILE A 141 27.44 13.21 -7.36
CA ILE A 141 28.55 12.59 -8.11
C ILE A 141 28.56 13.05 -9.55
N SER A 142 27.40 13.14 -10.21
CA SER A 142 27.27 13.60 -11.59
C SER A 142 27.75 15.05 -11.74
N VAL A 143 27.39 15.93 -10.83
CA VAL A 143 27.84 17.34 -10.84
C VAL A 143 29.37 17.43 -10.68
N ILE A 144 29.94 16.65 -9.74
CA ILE A 144 31.40 16.61 -9.55
C ILE A 144 32.09 16.14 -10.84
N MET A 145 31.58 15.08 -11.48
CA MET A 145 32.15 14.57 -12.75
C MET A 145 32.12 15.60 -13.88
N ILE A 146 31.04 16.37 -13.99
CA ILE A 146 30.93 17.46 -14.97
C ILE A 146 32.00 18.55 -14.70
N ILE A 147 32.16 18.96 -13.44
CA ILE A 147 33.16 19.96 -13.07
C ILE A 147 34.57 19.46 -13.40
N VAL A 148 34.89 18.21 -13.10
CA VAL A 148 36.18 17.59 -13.42
C VAL A 148 36.39 17.53 -14.95
N ALA A 149 35.37 17.16 -15.71
CA ALA A 149 35.46 17.12 -17.17
C ALA A 149 35.75 18.52 -17.76
N ILE A 150 35.02 19.55 -17.29
CA ILE A 150 35.27 20.94 -17.71
C ILE A 150 36.70 21.38 -17.37
N TYR A 151 37.16 21.08 -16.16
CA TYR A 151 38.52 21.38 -15.75
C TYR A 151 39.58 20.70 -16.62
N CYS A 152 39.40 19.41 -16.94
CA CYS A 152 40.28 18.68 -17.84
C CYS A 152 40.32 19.30 -19.26
N VAL A 153 39.17 19.62 -19.84
CA VAL A 153 39.09 20.27 -21.17
C VAL A 153 39.79 21.64 -21.14
N MET A 154 39.54 22.44 -20.12
CA MET A 154 40.18 23.74 -19.96
C MET A 154 41.71 23.64 -19.87
N LYS A 155 42.19 22.70 -19.06
CA LYS A 155 43.61 22.51 -18.78
C LYS A 155 44.40 21.86 -19.93
N TYR A 156 43.85 20.80 -20.49
CA TYR A 156 44.59 19.95 -21.45
C TYR A 156 44.25 20.25 -22.90
N VAL A 157 43.17 20.95 -23.22
CA VAL A 157 42.78 21.27 -24.60
C VAL A 157 42.83 22.79 -24.84
N ILE A 158 42.03 23.56 -24.12
CA ILE A 158 41.87 24.97 -24.41
C ILE A 158 43.13 25.77 -24.15
N LYS A 159 43.80 25.58 -22.97
CA LYS A 159 45.01 26.32 -22.65
C LYS A 159 46.15 26.06 -23.65
N PRO A 160 46.50 24.83 -24.01
CA PRO A 160 47.53 24.56 -25.01
C PRO A 160 47.21 25.19 -26.37
N ILE A 161 45.97 25.01 -26.91
CA ILE A 161 45.53 25.60 -28.18
C ILE A 161 45.65 27.14 -28.13
N THR A 162 45.20 27.77 -27.06
CA THR A 162 45.30 29.25 -26.95
C THR A 162 46.73 29.74 -26.90
N ALA A 163 47.61 29.00 -26.22
CA ALA A 163 49.03 29.36 -26.16
C ALA A 163 49.73 29.20 -27.53
N THR A 164 49.42 28.07 -28.23
CA THR A 164 49.94 27.83 -29.61
C THR A 164 49.46 28.92 -30.57
N ASN A 165 48.16 29.27 -30.54
CA ASN A 165 47.62 30.37 -31.37
C ASN A 165 48.28 31.71 -31.05
N LYS A 166 48.60 31.98 -29.81
CA LYS A 166 49.32 33.19 -29.44
C LYS A 166 50.75 33.19 -29.98
N ASP A 167 51.50 32.09 -29.80
CA ASP A 167 52.86 31.97 -30.35
C ASP A 167 52.91 32.12 -31.88
N ILE A 168 51.94 31.53 -32.59
CA ILE A 168 51.78 31.68 -34.06
C ILE A 168 51.52 33.16 -34.41
N ARG A 169 50.61 33.83 -33.70
CA ARG A 169 50.32 35.24 -33.96
C ARG A 169 51.51 36.13 -33.71
N ASP A 170 52.25 35.91 -32.63
CA ASP A 170 53.47 36.66 -32.31
C ASP A 170 54.56 36.45 -33.36
N ILE A 171 54.67 35.29 -34.00
CA ILE A 171 55.57 35.03 -35.12
C ILE A 171 55.11 35.77 -36.39
N ILE A 172 53.82 35.79 -36.72
CA ILE A 172 53.26 36.46 -37.87
C ILE A 172 53.47 38.00 -37.74
N GLU A 173 53.15 38.57 -36.59
CA GLU A 173 53.37 40.01 -36.33
C GLU A 173 54.84 40.40 -36.46
N GLY A 174 55.77 39.56 -35.98
CA GLY A 174 57.19 39.78 -36.12
C GLY A 174 57.63 39.77 -37.60
N ILE A 175 57.06 38.92 -38.44
CA ILE A 175 57.36 38.89 -39.89
C ILE A 175 56.83 40.12 -40.59
N ASP A 176 55.61 40.55 -40.29
CA ASP A 176 54.98 41.74 -40.92
C ASP A 176 55.69 43.02 -40.58
N ASN A 177 56.35 43.13 -39.42
CA ASN A 177 57.09 44.32 -38.97
C ASN A 177 58.57 44.32 -39.43
N GLU A 178 59.02 43.37 -40.30
CA GLU A 178 60.41 43.18 -40.77
C GLU A 178 61.43 42.88 -39.62
N GLU A 179 60.92 42.58 -38.37
CA GLU A 179 61.68 42.18 -37.20
C GLU A 179 61.61 40.67 -36.92
N GLY A 180 61.18 39.90 -37.95
CA GLY A 180 60.90 38.47 -37.85
C GLY A 180 62.13 37.63 -37.51
N ASP A 181 62.15 37.04 -36.33
CA ASP A 181 63.13 36.03 -35.97
C ASP A 181 62.64 34.64 -36.44
N LEU A 182 63.14 34.22 -37.59
CA LEU A 182 62.82 32.91 -38.20
C LEU A 182 63.35 31.69 -37.39
N THR A 183 64.05 31.94 -36.25
CA THR A 183 64.48 30.88 -35.37
C THR A 183 63.49 30.58 -34.25
N LYS A 184 62.48 31.45 -34.07
CA LYS A 184 61.41 31.27 -33.07
C LYS A 184 60.58 30.05 -33.44
N ARG A 185 60.35 29.21 -32.43
CA ARG A 185 59.50 28.03 -32.52
C ARG A 185 58.34 28.14 -31.58
N VAL A 186 57.20 27.52 -31.93
CA VAL A 186 56.04 27.35 -31.09
C VAL A 186 56.45 26.50 -29.87
N ARG A 187 56.03 26.89 -28.67
CA ARG A 187 56.34 26.13 -27.47
C ARG A 187 55.53 24.84 -27.39
N VAL A 188 56.18 23.72 -27.20
CA VAL A 188 55.55 22.44 -26.90
C VAL A 188 54.99 22.50 -25.50
N ILE A 189 53.68 22.50 -25.35
CA ILE A 189 52.99 22.65 -24.05
C ILE A 189 52.27 21.38 -23.65
N SER A 190 52.06 20.42 -24.56
CA SER A 190 51.41 19.12 -24.31
C SER A 190 52.30 18.00 -24.85
N ASN A 191 52.01 16.72 -24.42
CA ASN A 191 52.67 15.50 -24.91
C ASN A 191 51.68 14.67 -25.74
N ASP A 192 50.82 15.31 -26.49
CA ASP A 192 49.81 14.70 -27.34
C ASP A 192 49.94 15.24 -28.78
N GLU A 193 49.00 14.95 -29.68
CA GLU A 193 48.97 15.34 -31.08
C GLU A 193 49.01 16.88 -31.30
N ILE A 194 48.87 17.70 -30.25
CA ILE A 194 49.01 19.16 -30.27
C ILE A 194 50.50 19.57 -30.21
N ALA A 195 51.38 18.65 -29.79
CA ALA A 195 52.83 18.84 -29.65
C ALA A 195 53.66 18.51 -30.89
N ASP A 196 53.07 17.78 -31.83
CA ASP A 196 53.65 17.40 -33.13
C ASP A 196 53.38 18.48 -34.18
#